data_82198f204a447d84e5841d0e7210d965
#
_entry.id   82198f204a447d84e5841d0e7210d965
#
_cell.length_a   1.000
_cell.length_b   1.000
_cell.length_c   1.000
_cell.angle_alpha   90.00
_cell.angle_beta   90.00
_cell.angle_gamma   90.00
#
_symmetry.space_group_name_H-M   'P 1'
#
loop_
_entity.id
_entity.type
_entity.pdbx_description
1 polymer ?
#
loop_
_entity_poly.entity_id
_entity_poly.type
_entity_poly.pdbx_seq_one_letter_code
_entity_poly.pdbx_strand_id
1 'polypeptide(L)'
;MLLKTLDSLHYNPCSRSEARASSAFGNMVGDHAITGDSALTQRSPKNGLSCKMVLQAVGKVLRKGKGKPNGKKPSAEEKKLYLEAEYTKVRVVDFELKELVVLPREIDLNEWLASNTTTFFNLINLQYSTISEFCTGDTCPAMTACSTTYYWYDEKGKKTKCTAPQYVDFVMSSVQKLVTDEDIFPTKYGKEFPNTFDSLVKKICRYLFHVLAHIYWSHYKETVAMDLHGHLNTLYTHFVVFIREFNLMDPKETSIMEDLTEALCTPLPPQPQNHVTER
;
A
#
# COMPACT_ATOMS: atom_id res chain seq x y z
N MET A 1 -6.97 7.48 -13.75
CA MET A 1 -7.30 6.07 -13.62
C MET A 1 -7.18 5.61 -12.17
N LEU A 2 -6.11 5.91 -11.45
CA LEU A 2 -5.94 5.66 -10.00
C LEU A 2 -7.02 6.33 -9.12
N LEU A 3 -7.43 7.56 -9.42
CA LEU A 3 -8.54 8.25 -8.74
C LEU A 3 -9.85 7.47 -8.83
N LYS A 4 -10.20 6.92 -10.01
CA LYS A 4 -11.41 6.09 -10.16
C LYS A 4 -11.31 4.74 -9.45
N THR A 5 -10.11 4.24 -9.21
CA THR A 5 -9.89 2.99 -8.46
C THR A 5 -9.95 3.24 -6.95
N LEU A 6 -9.53 4.41 -6.47
CA LEU A 6 -9.70 4.84 -5.08
C LEU A 6 -11.17 5.23 -4.78
N ASP A 7 -11.88 5.85 -5.74
CA ASP A 7 -13.31 6.15 -5.64
C ASP A 7 -14.19 4.90 -5.79
N SER A 8 -13.76 3.88 -6.57
CA SER A 8 -14.51 2.61 -6.73
C SER A 8 -14.16 1.56 -5.67
N LEU A 9 -12.99 1.65 -5.06
CA LEU A 9 -12.74 1.12 -3.73
C LEU A 9 -13.42 2.11 -2.78
N HIS A 10 -14.75 2.05 -2.67
CA HIS A 10 -15.41 2.60 -1.52
C HIS A 10 -14.57 2.13 -0.35
N TYR A 11 -13.76 3.04 0.20
CA TYR A 11 -12.95 2.79 1.37
C TYR A 11 -13.93 2.59 2.52
N ASN A 12 -14.52 1.41 2.54
CA ASN A 12 -15.36 0.95 3.61
C ASN A 12 -14.57 -0.15 4.33
N PRO A 13 -13.84 0.19 5.38
CA PRO A 13 -13.13 -0.80 6.18
C PRO A 13 -14.09 -1.84 6.78
N CYS A 14 -15.40 -1.57 6.71
CA CYS A 14 -16.46 -2.44 7.17
C CYS A 14 -16.87 -3.54 6.16
N SER A 15 -16.37 -3.52 4.91
CA SER A 15 -16.84 -4.45 3.87
C SER A 15 -16.63 -5.94 4.22
N ARG A 16 -15.65 -6.23 5.06
CA ARG A 16 -15.36 -7.59 5.50
C ARG A 16 -16.31 -8.06 6.62
N SER A 17 -16.70 -7.15 7.53
CA SER A 17 -17.68 -7.43 8.60
C SER A 17 -19.11 -7.50 8.06
N GLU A 18 -19.45 -6.69 7.04
CA GLU A 18 -20.75 -6.77 6.36
C GLU A 18 -20.93 -8.08 5.57
N ALA A 19 -19.88 -8.58 4.93
CA ALA A 19 -19.89 -9.91 4.30
C ALA A 19 -20.13 -11.04 5.33
N ARG A 20 -19.60 -10.89 6.55
CA ARG A 20 -19.89 -11.81 7.66
C ARG A 20 -21.34 -11.71 8.16
N ALA A 21 -21.88 -10.50 8.28
CA ALA A 21 -23.26 -10.26 8.71
C ALA A 21 -24.27 -10.73 7.67
N SER A 22 -24.01 -10.51 6.39
CA SER A 22 -24.89 -10.94 5.29
C SER A 22 -24.95 -12.47 5.14
N SER A 23 -23.87 -13.19 5.41
CA SER A 23 -23.83 -14.65 5.41
C SER A 23 -24.67 -15.28 6.54
N ALA A 24 -24.85 -14.58 7.67
CA ALA A 24 -25.65 -15.07 8.79
C ALA A 24 -27.17 -15.01 8.54
N PHE A 25 -27.63 -14.13 7.65
CA PHE A 25 -29.05 -14.01 7.30
C PHE A 25 -29.50 -14.92 6.14
N GLY A 26 -28.57 -15.54 5.40
CA GLY A 26 -28.87 -16.35 4.20
C GLY A 26 -29.33 -17.79 4.45
N ASN A 27 -29.33 -18.30 5.68
CA ASN A 27 -29.59 -19.69 6.00
C ASN A 27 -30.98 -19.99 6.60
N MET A 28 -31.97 -19.10 6.46
CA MET A 28 -33.30 -19.30 6.98
C MET A 28 -34.43 -19.14 5.95
N VAL A 29 -34.29 -19.63 4.74
CA VAL A 29 -35.49 -19.90 3.89
C VAL A 29 -35.23 -21.14 3.02
N GLY A 30 -36.13 -22.08 3.16
CA GLY A 30 -36.05 -23.46 2.79
C GLY A 30 -36.09 -23.78 1.30
N ASP A 31 -35.80 -25.05 1.09
CA ASP A 31 -35.92 -25.86 -0.12
C ASP A 31 -37.13 -25.57 -1.01
N HIS A 32 -36.90 -25.30 -2.28
CA HIS A 32 -37.74 -25.84 -3.37
C HIS A 32 -36.89 -25.93 -4.65
N ALA A 33 -36.75 -27.17 -5.10
CA ALA A 33 -36.15 -27.56 -6.36
C ALA A 33 -37.01 -27.13 -7.55
N ILE A 34 -36.41 -26.51 -8.58
CA ILE A 34 -36.92 -26.60 -9.97
C ILE A 34 -35.69 -26.71 -10.89
N THR A 35 -35.70 -27.82 -11.63
CA THR A 35 -34.83 -28.16 -12.75
C THR A 35 -35.08 -27.24 -13.96
N GLY A 36 -34.05 -26.83 -14.65
CA GLY A 36 -34.18 -26.13 -15.91
C GLY A 36 -32.82 -25.82 -16.58
N ASP A 37 -32.43 -26.69 -17.50
CA ASP A 37 -31.34 -26.53 -18.47
C ASP A 37 -31.46 -25.23 -19.25
N SER A 38 -30.38 -24.48 -19.37
CA SER A 38 -29.98 -23.85 -20.65
C SER A 38 -28.60 -23.22 -20.56
N ALA A 39 -27.71 -23.77 -21.36
CA ALA A 39 -26.40 -23.24 -21.67
C ALA A 39 -26.50 -21.87 -22.35
N LEU A 40 -25.92 -20.85 -21.78
CA LEU A 40 -25.57 -19.60 -22.47
C LEU A 40 -24.13 -19.24 -22.19
N THR A 41 -23.31 -19.52 -23.18
CA THR A 41 -21.93 -19.09 -23.36
C THR A 41 -21.88 -17.56 -23.36
N GLN A 42 -21.49 -16.93 -22.27
CA GLN A 42 -21.14 -15.51 -22.29
C GLN A 42 -19.64 -15.35 -22.54
N ARG A 43 -19.34 -14.89 -23.74
CA ARG A 43 -18.02 -14.37 -24.11
C ARG A 43 -17.73 -13.13 -23.30
N SER A 44 -16.68 -13.19 -22.51
CA SER A 44 -16.05 -12.05 -21.85
C SER A 44 -15.49 -11.08 -22.89
N PRO A 45 -15.75 -9.76 -22.85
CA PRO A 45 -15.12 -8.81 -23.74
C PRO A 45 -13.67 -8.61 -23.29
N LYS A 46 -12.74 -9.03 -24.14
CA LYS A 46 -11.32 -8.68 -24.05
C LYS A 46 -11.13 -7.20 -24.40
N ASN A 47 -11.28 -6.31 -23.46
CA ASN A 47 -10.81 -4.92 -23.57
C ASN A 47 -9.91 -4.58 -22.39
N GLY A 48 -8.82 -5.33 -22.27
CA GLY A 48 -7.65 -4.91 -21.54
C GLY A 48 -6.85 -3.94 -22.39
N LEU A 49 -7.13 -2.64 -22.33
CA LEU A 49 -6.16 -1.64 -22.73
C LEU A 49 -4.98 -1.79 -21.78
N SER A 50 -3.94 -2.41 -22.31
CA SER A 50 -2.75 -2.79 -21.61
C SER A 50 -2.12 -1.59 -20.92
N CYS A 51 -1.89 -1.68 -19.62
CA CYS A 51 -1.05 -0.78 -18.83
C CYS A 51 0.31 -0.48 -19.48
N LYS A 52 0.76 -1.37 -20.39
CA LYS A 52 1.97 -1.23 -21.19
C LYS A 52 1.99 0.01 -22.12
N MET A 53 0.85 0.52 -22.58
CA MET A 53 0.83 1.69 -23.47
C MET A 53 1.05 3.01 -22.74
N VAL A 54 0.56 3.14 -21.50
CA VAL A 54 0.76 4.36 -20.70
C VAL A 54 2.21 4.43 -20.22
N LEU A 55 2.79 3.29 -19.82
CA LEU A 55 4.19 3.17 -19.40
C LEU A 55 5.17 3.44 -20.56
N GLN A 56 4.86 3.07 -21.80
CA GLN A 56 5.69 3.40 -22.97
C GLN A 56 5.73 4.91 -23.29
N ALA A 57 4.70 5.65 -22.98
CA ALA A 57 4.66 7.10 -23.19
C ALA A 57 5.58 7.83 -22.18
N VAL A 58 5.54 7.43 -20.92
CA VAL A 58 6.39 7.98 -19.83
C VAL A 58 7.86 7.61 -20.06
N GLY A 59 8.15 6.37 -20.45
CA GLY A 59 9.50 5.92 -20.77
C GLY A 59 10.16 6.67 -21.93
N LYS A 60 9.39 7.21 -22.89
CA LYS A 60 9.92 8.03 -24.00
C LYS A 60 10.29 9.45 -23.57
N VAL A 61 9.59 10.03 -22.62
CA VAL A 61 9.91 11.38 -22.11
C VAL A 61 11.21 11.36 -21.29
N LEU A 62 11.44 10.32 -20.49
CA LEU A 62 12.63 10.18 -19.66
C LEU A 62 13.89 9.72 -20.42
N ARG A 63 13.75 9.11 -21.62
CA ARG A 63 14.88 8.62 -22.43
C ARG A 63 15.58 9.67 -23.30
N LYS A 64 15.18 10.93 -23.29
CA LYS A 64 15.82 12.00 -24.09
C LYS A 64 17.12 12.56 -23.50
N GLY A 65 17.64 11.98 -22.41
CA GLY A 65 18.95 12.28 -21.87
C GLY A 65 19.93 11.12 -22.06
N LYS A 66 20.50 10.92 -23.28
CA LYS A 66 21.66 10.04 -23.47
C LYS A 66 22.93 10.69 -22.89
N GLY A 67 23.05 10.66 -21.56
CA GLY A 67 24.34 10.77 -20.88
C GLY A 67 24.77 9.37 -20.49
N LYS A 68 26.02 9.00 -20.80
CA LYS A 68 26.63 7.74 -20.34
C LYS A 68 26.45 7.62 -18.83
N PRO A 69 26.08 6.44 -18.27
CA PRO A 69 26.02 6.27 -16.83
C PRO A 69 27.45 6.25 -16.26
N ASN A 70 27.96 7.42 -15.93
CA ASN A 70 29.05 7.50 -14.98
C ASN A 70 28.41 7.19 -13.62
N GLY A 71 28.79 6.06 -13.01
CA GLY A 71 28.27 5.55 -11.75
C GLY A 71 28.60 6.44 -10.54
N LYS A 72 28.11 7.68 -10.54
CA LYS A 72 28.05 8.52 -9.35
C LYS A 72 26.84 8.07 -8.54
N LYS A 73 27.09 7.52 -7.33
CA LYS A 73 26.04 7.42 -6.31
C LYS A 73 25.34 8.78 -6.21
N PRO A 74 23.99 8.82 -6.23
CA PRO A 74 23.27 10.08 -6.03
C PRO A 74 23.77 10.76 -4.75
N SER A 75 23.92 12.08 -4.78
CA SER A 75 24.35 12.83 -3.59
C SER A 75 23.31 12.69 -2.47
N ALA A 76 23.74 12.79 -1.21
CA ALA A 76 22.83 12.69 -0.06
C ALA A 76 21.68 13.72 -0.13
N GLU A 77 21.91 14.88 -0.76
CA GLU A 77 20.90 15.93 -0.98
C GLU A 77 19.82 15.52 -2.00
N GLU A 78 20.19 14.85 -3.09
CA GLU A 78 19.21 14.37 -4.06
C GLU A 78 18.25 13.30 -3.50
N LYS A 79 18.68 12.57 -2.47
CA LYS A 79 17.89 11.52 -1.83
C LYS A 79 16.88 12.03 -0.79
N LYS A 80 16.94 13.32 -0.42
CA LYS A 80 16.01 13.93 0.54
C LYS A 80 14.92 14.80 -0.09
N LEU A 81 14.73 14.70 -1.40
CA LEU A 81 13.70 15.45 -2.12
C LEU A 81 12.30 15.30 -1.46
N TYR A 82 12.01 14.14 -0.93
CA TYR A 82 10.74 13.84 -0.26
C TYR A 82 10.53 14.62 1.06
N LEU A 83 11.56 15.31 1.59
CA LEU A 83 11.45 16.17 2.78
C LEU A 83 11.20 17.64 2.44
N GLU A 84 11.28 18.03 1.17
CA GLU A 84 11.04 19.40 0.77
C GLU A 84 9.57 19.78 0.97
N ALA A 85 9.35 20.99 1.52
CA ALA A 85 8.01 21.48 1.86
C ALA A 85 7.04 21.54 0.66
N GLU A 86 7.58 21.67 -0.54
CA GLU A 86 6.83 21.63 -1.79
C GLU A 86 6.13 20.27 -1.97
N TYR A 87 6.81 19.18 -1.62
CA TYR A 87 6.28 17.82 -1.82
C TYR A 87 5.55 17.28 -0.58
N THR A 88 5.99 17.59 0.62
CA THR A 88 5.36 17.08 1.85
C THR A 88 3.96 17.64 2.12
N LYS A 89 3.61 18.80 1.50
CA LYS A 89 2.27 19.39 1.61
C LYS A 89 1.24 18.78 0.67
N VAL A 90 1.69 18.04 -0.34
CA VAL A 90 0.80 17.48 -1.37
C VAL A 90 0.20 16.18 -0.86
N ARG A 91 -1.13 16.17 -0.74
CA ARG A 91 -1.97 15.02 -0.34
C ARG A 91 -3.20 14.96 -1.22
N VAL A 92 -3.80 13.78 -1.32
CA VAL A 92 -5.05 13.58 -2.09
C VAL A 92 -6.30 13.65 -1.21
N VAL A 93 -6.13 13.77 0.11
CA VAL A 93 -7.20 13.95 1.09
C VAL A 93 -6.84 15.12 2.02
N ASP A 94 -7.85 15.86 2.45
CA ASP A 94 -7.76 17.07 3.28
C ASP A 94 -8.40 16.91 4.68
N PHE A 95 -8.70 15.67 5.06
CA PHE A 95 -9.19 15.32 6.40
C PHE A 95 -8.14 14.60 7.25
N GLU A 96 -8.37 14.57 8.56
CA GLU A 96 -7.48 13.93 9.54
C GLU A 96 -7.49 12.39 9.39
N LEU A 97 -6.40 11.82 8.88
CA LEU A 97 -6.25 10.37 8.69
C LEU A 97 -6.31 9.58 10.01
N LYS A 98 -6.08 10.25 11.15
CA LYS A 98 -6.18 9.63 12.46
C LYS A 98 -7.59 9.11 12.75
N GLU A 99 -8.62 9.78 12.27
CA GLU A 99 -10.02 9.36 12.45
C GLU A 99 -10.34 8.04 11.73
N LEU A 100 -9.64 7.77 10.60
CA LEU A 100 -9.84 6.54 9.83
C LEU A 100 -9.29 5.28 10.49
N VAL A 101 -8.35 5.43 11.42
CA VAL A 101 -7.70 4.26 12.04
C VAL A 101 -8.33 3.87 13.36
N VAL A 102 -9.20 4.71 13.93
CA VAL A 102 -9.87 4.42 15.20
C VAL A 102 -10.73 3.16 15.07
N LEU A 103 -10.53 2.20 16.00
CA LEU A 103 -11.33 0.97 16.02
C LEU A 103 -12.82 1.31 16.30
N PRO A 104 -13.75 0.98 15.40
CA PRO A 104 -15.19 1.17 15.66
C PRO A 104 -15.66 0.28 16.83
N ARG A 105 -16.58 0.79 17.65
CA ARG A 105 -17.00 0.14 18.90
C ARG A 105 -17.52 -1.30 18.75
N GLU A 106 -18.12 -1.61 17.60
CA GLU A 106 -18.80 -2.90 17.34
C GLU A 106 -17.97 -3.85 16.49
N ILE A 107 -16.72 -3.47 16.16
CA ILE A 107 -15.82 -4.27 15.32
C ILE A 107 -14.79 -4.96 16.20
N ASP A 108 -14.59 -6.26 15.98
CA ASP A 108 -13.52 -7.03 16.60
C ASP A 108 -12.15 -6.51 16.13
N LEU A 109 -11.19 -6.45 17.06
CA LEU A 109 -9.85 -5.93 16.77
C LEU A 109 -9.16 -6.72 15.64
N ASN A 110 -9.25 -8.06 15.64
CA ASN A 110 -8.60 -8.87 14.62
C ASN A 110 -9.24 -8.67 13.25
N GLU A 111 -10.56 -8.48 13.20
CA GLU A 111 -11.28 -8.13 11.97
C GLU A 111 -10.79 -6.77 11.42
N TRP A 112 -10.66 -5.79 12.31
CA TRP A 112 -10.17 -4.46 11.95
C TRP A 112 -8.75 -4.50 11.42
N LEU A 113 -7.85 -5.21 12.13
CA LEU A 113 -6.46 -5.40 11.71
C LEU A 113 -6.39 -6.16 10.38
N ALA A 114 -7.18 -7.21 10.19
CA ALA A 114 -7.20 -8.00 8.97
C ALA A 114 -7.63 -7.17 7.74
N SER A 115 -8.72 -6.41 7.88
CA SER A 115 -9.26 -5.57 6.82
C SER A 115 -8.27 -4.49 6.40
N ASN A 116 -7.75 -3.73 7.37
CA ASN A 116 -6.79 -2.66 7.11
C ASN A 116 -5.47 -3.18 6.55
N THR A 117 -4.92 -4.27 7.10
CA THR A 117 -3.68 -4.89 6.61
C THR A 117 -3.81 -5.34 5.16
N THR A 118 -4.93 -5.95 4.79
CA THR A 118 -5.21 -6.36 3.40
C THR A 118 -5.32 -5.14 2.48
N THR A 119 -5.97 -4.07 2.94
CA THR A 119 -6.08 -2.82 2.19
C THR A 119 -4.71 -2.18 1.97
N PHE A 120 -3.89 -2.05 3.01
CA PHE A 120 -2.53 -1.52 2.87
C PHE A 120 -1.66 -2.37 1.94
N PHE A 121 -1.75 -3.69 2.04
CA PHE A 121 -1.05 -4.58 1.12
C PHE A 121 -1.41 -4.28 -0.33
N ASN A 122 -2.70 -4.19 -0.67
CA ASN A 122 -3.15 -3.91 -2.02
C ASN A 122 -2.70 -2.54 -2.52
N LEU A 123 -2.81 -1.50 -1.69
CA LEU A 123 -2.44 -0.14 -2.06
C LEU A 123 -0.92 0.03 -2.23
N ILE A 124 -0.12 -0.59 -1.35
CA ILE A 124 1.35 -0.53 -1.43
C ILE A 124 1.85 -1.33 -2.64
N ASN A 125 1.25 -2.49 -2.93
CA ASN A 125 1.54 -3.25 -4.12
C ASN A 125 1.22 -2.46 -5.40
N LEU A 126 0.07 -1.78 -5.43
CA LEU A 126 -0.31 -0.91 -6.53
C LEU A 126 0.68 0.26 -6.70
N GLN A 127 1.05 0.93 -5.60
CA GLN A 127 2.02 2.03 -5.61
C GLN A 127 3.39 1.56 -6.11
N TYR A 128 3.90 0.42 -5.63
CA TYR A 128 5.15 -0.14 -6.12
C TYR A 128 5.07 -0.51 -7.62
N SER A 129 3.96 -1.03 -8.08
CA SER A 129 3.77 -1.39 -9.49
C SER A 129 3.94 -0.20 -10.45
N THR A 130 3.68 1.03 -9.98
CA THR A 130 3.85 2.24 -10.81
C THR A 130 5.32 2.57 -11.07
N ILE A 131 6.22 2.16 -10.17
CA ILE A 131 7.67 2.45 -10.27
C ILE A 131 8.50 1.20 -10.59
N SER A 132 7.89 0.05 -10.76
CA SER A 132 8.58 -1.24 -10.91
C SER A 132 9.52 -1.31 -12.11
N GLU A 133 9.23 -0.57 -13.19
CA GLU A 133 10.12 -0.49 -14.36
C GLU A 133 11.46 0.20 -14.06
N PHE A 134 11.49 1.06 -13.03
CA PHE A 134 12.70 1.80 -12.61
C PHE A 134 13.47 1.02 -11.54
N CYS A 135 12.79 0.14 -10.80
CA CYS A 135 13.37 -0.68 -9.75
C CYS A 135 13.86 -2.02 -10.33
N THR A 136 15.10 -2.04 -10.80
CA THR A 136 15.72 -3.21 -11.41
C THR A 136 16.88 -3.73 -10.56
N GLY A 137 17.41 -4.94 -10.89
CA GLY A 137 18.60 -5.46 -10.23
C GLY A 137 19.84 -4.59 -10.43
N ASP A 138 19.91 -3.83 -11.53
CA ASP A 138 21.03 -2.94 -11.86
C ASP A 138 20.90 -1.59 -11.11
N THR A 139 19.70 -1.03 -11.02
CA THR A 139 19.45 0.26 -10.33
C THR A 139 19.41 0.09 -8.82
N CYS A 140 18.86 -1.04 -8.35
CA CYS A 140 18.66 -1.36 -6.94
C CYS A 140 19.22 -2.75 -6.58
N PRO A 141 20.57 -2.92 -6.56
CA PRO A 141 21.23 -4.21 -6.34
C PRO A 141 21.09 -4.75 -4.91
N ALA A 142 20.49 -3.96 -4.02
CA ALA A 142 20.13 -4.36 -2.66
C ALA A 142 18.86 -3.62 -2.22
N MET A 143 18.08 -4.25 -1.37
CA MET A 143 16.92 -3.61 -0.73
C MET A 143 17.41 -2.64 0.33
N THR A 144 17.38 -1.34 0.03
CA THR A 144 17.91 -0.29 0.91
C THR A 144 16.94 0.86 1.07
N ALA A 145 16.95 1.46 2.26
CA ALA A 145 16.37 2.78 2.50
C ALA A 145 17.28 3.54 3.48
N CYS A 146 17.59 4.79 3.18
CA CYS A 146 18.55 5.57 3.95
C CYS A 146 19.89 4.83 4.12
N SER A 147 20.34 4.66 5.37
CA SER A 147 21.56 3.92 5.71
C SER A 147 21.34 2.43 5.95
N THR A 148 20.09 1.96 5.83
CA THR A 148 19.71 0.59 6.21
C THR A 148 19.59 -0.30 4.98
N THR A 149 20.12 -1.54 5.09
CA THR A 149 19.91 -2.60 4.11
C THR A 149 19.00 -3.65 4.71
N TYR A 150 17.91 -3.95 4.02
CA TYR A 150 16.98 -4.99 4.43
C TYR A 150 17.38 -6.33 3.81
N TYR A 151 17.18 -7.40 4.57
CA TYR A 151 17.49 -8.76 4.18
C TYR A 151 16.21 -9.59 4.21
N TRP A 152 16.09 -10.49 3.27
CA TRP A 152 15.03 -11.49 3.30
C TRP A 152 15.40 -12.63 4.26
N TYR A 153 14.43 -13.09 5.03
CA TYR A 153 14.56 -14.27 5.86
C TYR A 153 13.58 -15.33 5.36
N ASP A 154 14.10 -16.46 4.91
CA ASP A 154 13.28 -17.58 4.48
C ASP A 154 12.55 -18.27 5.66
N GLU A 155 11.75 -19.30 5.35
CA GLU A 155 10.98 -20.05 6.36
C GLU A 155 11.87 -20.74 7.41
N LYS A 156 13.13 -21.00 7.07
CA LYS A 156 14.14 -21.58 7.97
C LYS A 156 14.94 -20.53 8.74
N GLY A 157 14.60 -19.25 8.60
CA GLY A 157 15.31 -18.14 9.22
C GLY A 157 16.67 -17.80 8.58
N LYS A 158 16.98 -18.36 7.41
CA LYS A 158 18.23 -18.04 6.69
C LYS A 158 18.14 -16.64 6.09
N LYS A 159 19.12 -15.82 6.44
CA LYS A 159 19.28 -14.45 5.95
C LYS A 159 19.83 -14.45 4.52
N THR A 160 19.14 -13.80 3.61
CA THR A 160 19.52 -13.69 2.20
C THR A 160 19.54 -12.23 1.78
N LYS A 161 20.63 -11.81 1.14
CA LYS A 161 20.71 -10.50 0.48
C LYS A 161 20.13 -10.65 -0.92
N CYS A 162 19.13 -9.85 -1.25
CA CYS A 162 18.50 -9.82 -2.56
C CYS A 162 18.56 -8.41 -3.16
N THR A 163 18.33 -8.31 -4.47
CA THR A 163 18.03 -7.03 -5.11
C THR A 163 16.70 -6.50 -4.60
N ALA A 164 16.43 -5.20 -4.73
CA ALA A 164 15.16 -4.65 -4.25
C ALA A 164 13.96 -5.28 -4.97
N PRO A 165 13.92 -5.46 -6.32
CA PRO A 165 12.79 -6.13 -6.95
C PRO A 165 12.59 -7.57 -6.46
N GLN A 166 13.66 -8.36 -6.24
CA GLN A 166 13.55 -9.70 -5.66
C GLN A 166 12.97 -9.68 -4.25
N TYR A 167 13.41 -8.72 -3.43
CA TYR A 167 12.87 -8.57 -2.08
C TYR A 167 11.37 -8.26 -2.11
N VAL A 168 10.97 -7.32 -2.97
CA VAL A 168 9.55 -6.94 -3.11
C VAL A 168 8.71 -8.10 -3.62
N ASP A 169 9.20 -8.88 -4.60
CA ASP A 169 8.51 -10.09 -5.09
C ASP A 169 8.29 -11.11 -3.95
N PHE A 170 9.30 -11.33 -3.11
CA PHE A 170 9.16 -12.21 -1.96
C PHE A 170 8.14 -11.68 -0.94
N VAL A 171 8.16 -10.38 -0.66
CA VAL A 171 7.20 -9.73 0.23
C VAL A 171 5.79 -9.89 -0.33
N MET A 172 5.55 -9.49 -1.58
CA MET A 172 4.21 -9.49 -2.18
C MET A 172 3.65 -10.91 -2.29
N SER A 173 4.46 -11.89 -2.72
CA SER A 173 4.07 -13.29 -2.80
C SER A 173 3.77 -13.88 -1.42
N SER A 174 4.60 -13.57 -0.43
CA SER A 174 4.45 -14.08 0.95
C SER A 174 3.20 -13.50 1.61
N VAL A 175 2.98 -12.18 1.49
CA VAL A 175 1.80 -11.51 2.05
C VAL A 175 0.53 -11.94 1.34
N GLN A 176 0.55 -12.04 -0.01
CA GLN A 176 -0.60 -12.54 -0.78
C GLN A 176 -1.04 -13.92 -0.30
N LYS A 177 -0.09 -14.84 -0.08
CA LYS A 177 -0.37 -16.18 0.44
C LYS A 177 -1.05 -16.11 1.81
N LEU A 178 -0.56 -15.24 2.71
CA LEU A 178 -1.12 -15.09 4.06
C LEU A 178 -2.53 -14.50 4.03
N VAL A 179 -2.77 -13.40 3.29
CA VAL A 179 -4.07 -12.70 3.29
C VAL A 179 -5.17 -13.46 2.55
N THR A 180 -4.81 -14.45 1.73
CA THR A 180 -5.76 -15.34 1.04
C THR A 180 -5.96 -16.67 1.76
N ASP A 181 -5.19 -16.96 2.80
CA ASP A 181 -5.33 -18.18 3.59
C ASP A 181 -6.46 -18.01 4.62
N GLU A 182 -7.54 -18.76 4.43
CA GLU A 182 -8.71 -18.75 5.31
C GLU A 182 -8.42 -19.26 6.75
N ASP A 183 -7.31 -19.94 6.97
CA ASP A 183 -6.88 -20.36 8.31
C ASP A 183 -6.14 -19.24 9.04
N ILE A 184 -5.67 -18.22 8.33
CA ILE A 184 -4.93 -17.07 8.89
C ILE A 184 -5.78 -15.81 8.85
N PHE A 185 -6.46 -15.54 7.71
CA PHE A 185 -7.36 -14.41 7.49
C PHE A 185 -8.77 -14.94 7.20
N PRO A 186 -9.48 -15.48 8.21
CA PRO A 186 -10.78 -16.06 8.00
C PRO A 186 -11.80 -15.03 7.51
N THR A 187 -12.60 -15.39 6.49
CA THR A 187 -13.70 -14.59 5.97
C THR A 187 -15.06 -15.15 6.33
N LYS A 188 -15.12 -16.40 6.78
CA LYS A 188 -16.38 -17.09 7.12
C LYS A 188 -16.79 -16.80 8.56
N TYR A 189 -18.09 -16.60 8.75
CA TYR A 189 -18.68 -16.42 10.08
C TYR A 189 -18.37 -17.61 11.00
N GLY A 190 -17.99 -17.30 12.26
CA GLY A 190 -17.69 -18.31 13.27
C GLY A 190 -16.29 -18.93 13.19
N LYS A 191 -15.48 -18.58 12.20
CA LYS A 191 -14.08 -19.01 12.15
C LYS A 191 -13.20 -17.99 12.90
N GLU A 192 -12.49 -18.47 13.91
CA GLU A 192 -11.63 -17.63 14.75
C GLU A 192 -10.27 -17.36 14.09
N PHE A 193 -9.68 -16.22 14.43
CA PHE A 193 -8.30 -15.91 14.05
C PHE A 193 -7.32 -16.77 14.85
N PRO A 194 -6.21 -17.24 14.23
CA PRO A 194 -5.22 -18.03 14.94
C PRO A 194 -4.50 -17.19 16.01
N ASN A 195 -4.03 -17.84 17.07
CA ASN A 195 -3.29 -17.17 18.16
C ASN A 195 -2.03 -16.43 17.69
N THR A 196 -1.50 -16.78 16.51
CA THR A 196 -0.33 -16.15 15.89
C THR A 196 -0.69 -14.93 15.04
N PHE A 197 -1.98 -14.56 14.92
CA PHE A 197 -2.46 -13.54 14.02
C PHE A 197 -1.79 -12.18 14.26
N ASP A 198 -1.72 -11.71 15.51
CA ASP A 198 -1.07 -10.44 15.87
C ASP A 198 0.40 -10.41 15.39
N SER A 199 1.15 -11.49 15.62
CA SER A 199 2.55 -11.57 15.19
C SER A 199 2.71 -11.58 13.67
N LEU A 200 1.75 -12.18 12.94
CA LEU A 200 1.73 -12.19 11.49
C LEU A 200 1.40 -10.81 10.90
N VAL A 201 0.43 -10.10 11.49
CA VAL A 201 0.11 -8.71 11.12
C VAL A 201 1.32 -7.80 11.31
N LYS A 202 2.00 -7.90 12.46
CA LYS A 202 3.25 -7.16 12.74
C LYS A 202 4.35 -7.46 11.70
N LYS A 203 4.50 -8.73 11.33
CA LYS A 203 5.45 -9.14 10.30
C LYS A 203 5.09 -8.56 8.93
N ILE A 204 3.82 -8.58 8.54
CA ILE A 204 3.33 -7.99 7.29
C ILE A 204 3.59 -6.48 7.29
N CYS A 205 3.20 -5.76 8.34
CA CYS A 205 3.42 -4.32 8.46
C CYS A 205 4.90 -3.96 8.31
N ARG A 206 5.81 -4.72 8.93
CA ARG A 206 7.26 -4.52 8.78
C ARG A 206 7.70 -4.63 7.33
N TYR A 207 7.26 -5.64 6.61
CA TYR A 207 7.60 -5.82 5.20
C TYR A 207 7.04 -4.70 4.32
N LEU A 208 5.80 -4.30 4.55
CA LEU A 208 5.17 -3.20 3.82
C LEU A 208 5.86 -1.86 4.08
N PHE A 209 6.30 -1.62 5.32
CA PHE A 209 7.12 -0.45 5.66
C PHE A 209 8.44 -0.41 4.88
N HIS A 210 9.13 -1.56 4.76
CA HIS A 210 10.38 -1.63 3.99
C HIS A 210 10.15 -1.24 2.52
N VAL A 211 9.04 -1.68 1.92
CA VAL A 211 8.69 -1.31 0.54
C VAL A 211 8.43 0.18 0.42
N LEU A 212 7.63 0.78 1.30
CA LEU A 212 7.37 2.22 1.31
C LEU A 212 8.66 3.03 1.50
N ALA A 213 9.49 2.66 2.47
CA ALA A 213 10.76 3.31 2.72
C ALA A 213 11.70 3.27 1.50
N HIS A 214 11.71 2.14 0.78
CA HIS A 214 12.50 2.01 -0.45
C HIS A 214 11.97 2.89 -1.59
N ILE A 215 10.64 2.99 -1.76
CA ILE A 215 10.04 3.86 -2.78
C ILE A 215 10.47 5.32 -2.53
N TYR A 216 10.33 5.82 -1.30
CA TYR A 216 10.76 7.18 -0.96
C TYR A 216 12.25 7.40 -1.18
N TRP A 217 13.07 6.43 -0.77
CA TRP A 217 14.52 6.59 -0.83
C TRP A 217 15.08 6.49 -2.24
N SER A 218 14.60 5.58 -3.06
CA SER A 218 15.20 5.23 -4.33
C SER A 218 14.42 5.69 -5.56
N HIS A 219 13.09 5.92 -5.43
CA HIS A 219 12.19 6.13 -6.57
C HIS A 219 11.25 7.32 -6.40
N TYR A 220 11.57 8.25 -5.50
CA TYR A 220 10.71 9.41 -5.26
C TYR A 220 10.66 10.35 -6.47
N LYS A 221 11.76 10.51 -7.20
CA LYS A 221 11.83 11.33 -8.42
C LYS A 221 10.89 10.80 -9.49
N GLU A 222 10.87 9.50 -9.70
CA GLU A 222 9.97 8.84 -10.64
C GLU A 222 8.51 8.98 -10.19
N THR A 223 8.25 8.86 -8.90
CA THR A 223 6.92 9.07 -8.31
C THR A 223 6.43 10.51 -8.53
N VAL A 224 7.28 11.50 -8.35
CA VAL A 224 6.97 12.91 -8.64
C VAL A 224 6.74 13.14 -10.14
N ALA A 225 7.60 12.57 -11.00
CA ALA A 225 7.47 12.71 -12.45
C ALA A 225 6.16 12.14 -13.01
N MET A 226 5.55 11.20 -12.29
CA MET A 226 4.24 10.61 -12.62
C MET A 226 3.07 11.31 -11.90
N ASP A 227 3.33 12.36 -11.13
CA ASP A 227 2.33 13.08 -10.30
C ASP A 227 1.62 12.15 -9.29
N LEU A 228 2.34 11.16 -8.75
CA LEU A 228 1.81 10.19 -7.80
C LEU A 228 2.29 10.39 -6.36
N HIS A 229 3.09 11.43 -6.10
CA HIS A 229 3.66 11.71 -4.79
C HIS A 229 2.60 12.07 -3.74
N GLY A 230 1.51 12.75 -4.14
CA GLY A 230 0.37 13.02 -3.25
C GLY A 230 -0.35 11.74 -2.78
N HIS A 231 -0.49 10.75 -3.67
CA HIS A 231 -1.04 9.44 -3.35
C HIS A 231 -0.10 8.67 -2.40
N LEU A 232 1.20 8.67 -2.69
CA LEU A 232 2.20 8.04 -1.85
C LEU A 232 2.24 8.66 -0.44
N ASN A 233 2.21 10.01 -0.35
CA ASN A 233 2.20 10.71 0.93
C ASN A 233 0.97 10.38 1.77
N THR A 234 -0.21 10.35 1.14
CA THR A 234 -1.47 9.99 1.81
C THR A 234 -1.44 8.55 2.30
N LEU A 235 -1.02 7.61 1.43
CA LEU A 235 -0.89 6.20 1.78
C LEU A 235 0.11 5.98 2.93
N TYR A 236 1.28 6.60 2.86
CA TYR A 236 2.29 6.50 3.91
C TYR A 236 1.79 7.05 5.24
N THR A 237 1.18 8.25 5.25
CA THR A 237 0.65 8.88 6.47
C THR A 237 -0.41 7.98 7.11
N HIS A 238 -1.37 7.48 6.30
CA HIS A 238 -2.40 6.58 6.79
C HIS A 238 -1.80 5.29 7.39
N PHE A 239 -0.85 4.68 6.68
CA PHE A 239 -0.16 3.48 7.15
C PHE A 239 0.59 3.71 8.47
N VAL A 240 1.34 4.82 8.59
CA VAL A 240 2.12 5.12 9.80
C VAL A 240 1.21 5.41 10.99
N VAL A 241 0.13 6.15 10.78
CA VAL A 241 -0.86 6.42 11.84
C VAL A 241 -1.49 5.10 12.31
N PHE A 242 -1.83 4.19 11.39
CA PHE A 242 -2.38 2.87 11.72
C PHE A 242 -1.40 2.00 12.52
N ILE A 243 -0.14 1.87 12.07
CA ILE A 243 0.84 1.05 12.81
C ILE A 243 1.18 1.61 14.18
N ARG A 244 1.09 2.93 14.38
CA ARG A 244 1.27 3.60 15.68
C ARG A 244 0.07 3.38 16.59
N GLU A 245 -1.15 3.53 16.10
CA GLU A 245 -2.39 3.34 16.86
C GLU A 245 -2.47 1.94 17.47
N PHE A 246 -2.10 0.90 16.70
CA PHE A 246 -2.18 -0.49 17.15
C PHE A 246 -0.85 -1.08 17.60
N ASN A 247 0.19 -0.26 17.75
CA ASN A 247 1.52 -0.70 18.18
C ASN A 247 2.06 -1.92 17.39
N LEU A 248 1.98 -1.85 16.06
CA LEU A 248 2.31 -2.96 15.16
C LEU A 248 3.79 -3.02 14.78
N MET A 249 4.57 -1.96 15.05
CA MET A 249 6.01 -1.91 14.79
C MET A 249 6.76 -1.24 15.94
N ASP A 250 8.01 -1.68 16.18
CA ASP A 250 8.89 -1.00 17.12
C ASP A 250 9.27 0.40 16.54
N PRO A 251 9.17 1.47 17.34
CA PRO A 251 9.59 2.82 16.91
C PRO A 251 11.03 2.88 16.38
N LYS A 252 11.92 2.01 16.86
CA LYS A 252 13.30 1.91 16.35
C LYS A 252 13.36 1.47 14.89
N GLU A 253 12.43 0.61 14.45
CA GLU A 253 12.37 0.13 13.07
C GLU A 253 11.84 1.22 12.12
N THR A 254 10.98 2.12 12.60
CA THR A 254 10.40 3.22 11.82
C THR A 254 11.25 4.49 11.85
N SER A 255 12.21 4.59 12.79
CA SER A 255 13.03 5.80 13.03
C SER A 255 13.80 6.30 11.80
N ILE A 256 14.11 5.43 10.85
CA ILE A 256 14.78 5.80 9.58
C ILE A 256 13.98 6.77 8.71
N MET A 257 12.67 6.82 8.89
CA MET A 257 11.72 7.68 8.17
C MET A 257 11.06 8.70 9.11
N GLU A 258 11.61 8.95 10.30
CA GLU A 258 10.98 9.83 11.29
C GLU A 258 10.87 11.27 10.76
N ASP A 259 11.92 11.80 10.12
CA ASP A 259 11.89 13.14 9.50
C ASP A 259 10.70 13.29 8.53
N LEU A 260 10.44 12.26 7.70
CA LEU A 260 9.30 12.25 6.80
C LEU A 260 7.98 12.13 7.54
N THR A 261 7.93 11.27 8.56
CA THR A 261 6.73 11.08 9.36
C THR A 261 6.33 12.37 10.05
N GLU A 262 7.27 13.10 10.65
CA GLU A 262 7.03 14.40 11.25
C GLU A 262 6.52 15.40 10.22
N ALA A 263 7.18 15.49 9.05
CA ALA A 263 6.79 16.42 8.00
C ALA A 263 5.39 16.14 7.45
N LEU A 264 5.00 14.86 7.34
CA LEU A 264 3.69 14.46 6.82
C LEU A 264 2.58 14.45 7.87
N CYS A 265 2.87 14.18 9.14
CA CYS A 265 1.87 14.12 10.21
C CYS A 265 1.66 15.47 10.91
N THR A 266 2.48 16.48 10.63
CA THR A 266 2.27 17.85 11.15
C THR A 266 1.00 18.43 10.49
N PRO A 267 0.03 18.94 11.28
CA PRO A 267 -1.16 19.58 10.74
C PRO A 267 -0.79 20.74 9.80
N LEU A 268 -1.40 20.80 8.63
CA LEU A 268 -1.24 21.96 7.75
C LEU A 268 -1.80 23.20 8.45
N PRO A 269 -1.13 24.36 8.38
CA PRO A 269 -1.70 25.59 8.89
C PRO A 269 -3.05 25.83 8.18
N PRO A 270 -4.09 26.34 8.92
CA PRO A 270 -5.39 26.59 8.35
C PRO A 270 -5.25 27.49 7.12
N GLN A 271 -5.78 27.05 5.98
CA GLN A 271 -5.84 27.85 4.78
C GLN A 271 -6.64 29.12 5.05
N PRO A 272 -6.18 30.31 4.64
CA PRO A 272 -6.96 31.53 4.75
C PRO A 272 -8.27 31.33 3.95
N GLN A 273 -9.38 31.29 4.65
CA GLN A 273 -10.70 31.23 4.00
C GLN A 273 -10.87 32.54 3.24
N ASN A 274 -10.79 32.45 1.91
CA ASN A 274 -11.19 33.57 1.06
C ASN A 274 -12.69 33.75 1.22
N HIS A 275 -13.10 34.63 2.13
CA HIS A 275 -14.45 35.17 2.14
C HIS A 275 -14.68 35.90 0.82
N VAL A 276 -15.29 35.21 -0.13
CA VAL A 276 -15.94 35.88 -1.27
C VAL A 276 -17.11 36.67 -0.70
N THR A 277 -16.90 37.95 -0.48
CA THR A 277 -17.98 38.88 -0.17
C THR A 277 -18.76 39.09 -1.47
N GLU A 278 -19.85 38.37 -1.63
CA GLU A 278 -20.85 38.73 -2.64
C GLU A 278 -21.37 40.14 -2.33
N ARG A 279 -21.17 41.06 -3.27
CA ARG A 279 -21.83 42.37 -3.34
C ARG A 279 -22.86 42.33 -4.42
#